data_42e3871b86b993fe1127ef0f00fca7d5
#
_entry.id   42e3871b86b993fe1127ef0f00fca7d5
#
_cell.length_a   1.000
_cell.length_b   1.000
_cell.length_c   1.000
_cell.angle_alpha   90.00
_cell.angle_beta   90.00
_cell.angle_gamma   90.00
#
_symmetry.space_group_name_H-M   'P 1'
#
loop_
_entity.id
_entity.type
_entity.pdbx_description
1 polymer ?
#
loop_
_entity_poly.entity_id
_entity_poly.type
_entity_poly.pdbx_seq_one_letter_code
_entity_poly.pdbx_strand_id
1 'polypeptide(L)'
;VSTPAATTGPLRRVPVQGRSVARVQRMLDACAELVDEVGYEGLTTTLLAERAEVAIGSVYQFFPDKRAIVQALTLRTMESYLQRLDARFASDDLTEWWDGVDAAIDEYITMHRTVPGFRTLHFGDVVDLHLLDEQRDNNGVIADQLARVLTERFGLADGPRLRFILEIAVEAADALIKLAFRRQPEGDERVLDEAKALIREYLHRQVKANDAGPAAEPDDGDDSGSSGEGANTDGHAGASAAAVAADAG
;
A
#
# COMPACT_ATOMS: atom_id res chain seq x y z
N VAL A 1 -16.80 14.07 35.42
CA VAL A 1 -17.06 12.77 34.84
C VAL A 1 -16.30 12.77 33.51
N SER A 2 -15.09 12.18 33.51
CA SER A 2 -14.27 12.05 32.28
C SER A 2 -14.82 10.93 31.43
N THR A 3 -15.26 11.26 30.26
CA THR A 3 -15.60 10.31 29.19
C THR A 3 -14.29 9.64 28.73
N PRO A 4 -14.17 8.30 28.71
CA PRO A 4 -12.97 7.66 28.18
C PRO A 4 -12.88 7.95 26.69
N ALA A 5 -11.69 8.37 26.24
CA ALA A 5 -11.37 8.55 24.83
C ALA A 5 -11.67 7.27 24.05
N ALA A 6 -12.38 7.40 22.94
CA ALA A 6 -12.66 6.30 22.03
C ALA A 6 -11.33 5.72 21.54
N THR A 7 -11.13 4.44 21.77
CA THR A 7 -9.95 3.70 21.29
C THR A 7 -10.08 3.55 19.77
N THR A 8 -9.30 4.32 19.03
CA THR A 8 -9.26 4.30 17.56
C THR A 8 -8.43 3.11 17.11
N GLY A 9 -8.97 1.90 17.21
CA GLY A 9 -8.25 0.68 16.82
C GLY A 9 -9.14 -0.57 16.90
N PRO A 10 -8.70 -1.69 16.31
CA PRO A 10 -9.48 -2.93 16.25
C PRO A 10 -9.73 -3.58 17.62
N LEU A 11 -8.98 -3.17 18.65
CA LEU A 11 -9.12 -3.71 19.99
C LEU A 11 -10.08 -2.87 20.85
N ARG A 12 -11.13 -3.49 21.37
CA ARG A 12 -12.04 -2.87 22.36
C ARG A 12 -11.32 -2.48 23.65
N ARG A 13 -10.25 -3.17 24.01
CA ARG A 13 -9.42 -2.92 25.20
C ARG A 13 -7.97 -3.23 24.90
N VAL A 14 -7.09 -2.24 25.06
CA VAL A 14 -5.64 -2.43 24.93
C VAL A 14 -5.15 -3.28 26.12
N PRO A 15 -4.48 -4.42 25.90
CA PRO A 15 -3.96 -5.25 26.97
C PRO A 15 -2.76 -4.58 27.63
N VAL A 16 -2.84 -4.33 28.94
CA VAL A 16 -1.79 -3.65 29.72
C VAL A 16 -0.93 -4.63 30.55
N GLN A 17 -1.43 -5.84 30.80
CA GLN A 17 -0.73 -6.83 31.61
C GLN A 17 -0.21 -7.98 30.73
N GLY A 18 0.97 -8.52 31.04
CA GLY A 18 1.63 -9.55 30.26
C GLY A 18 0.75 -10.79 29.96
N ARG A 19 -0.11 -11.22 30.90
CA ARG A 19 -1.05 -12.33 30.64
C ARG A 19 -2.13 -11.98 29.62
N SER A 20 -2.58 -10.74 29.57
CA SER A 20 -3.56 -10.27 28.59
C SER A 20 -2.93 -10.13 27.21
N VAL A 21 -1.69 -9.65 27.13
CA VAL A 21 -0.91 -9.59 25.87
C VAL A 21 -0.73 -10.99 25.30
N ALA A 22 -0.23 -11.95 26.09
CA ALA A 22 -0.04 -13.33 25.64
C ALA A 22 -1.35 -14.00 25.15
N ARG A 23 -2.48 -13.65 25.78
CA ARG A 23 -3.78 -14.16 25.36
C ARG A 23 -4.21 -13.59 24.00
N VAL A 24 -4.04 -12.27 23.79
CA VAL A 24 -4.32 -11.62 22.50
C VAL A 24 -3.42 -12.22 21.41
N GLN A 25 -2.12 -12.43 21.68
CA GLN A 25 -1.23 -13.04 20.71
C GLN A 25 -1.69 -14.44 20.31
N ARG A 26 -2.06 -15.30 21.26
CA ARG A 26 -2.62 -16.64 20.94
C ARG A 26 -3.88 -16.58 20.08
N MET A 27 -4.76 -15.60 20.31
CA MET A 27 -5.94 -15.40 19.46
C MET A 27 -5.56 -14.98 18.04
N LEU A 28 -4.56 -14.11 17.89
CA LEU A 28 -4.09 -13.67 16.58
C LEU A 28 -3.35 -14.81 15.85
N ASP A 29 -2.58 -15.65 16.56
CA ASP A 29 -1.94 -16.82 15.98
C ASP A 29 -2.98 -17.84 15.50
N ALA A 30 -3.97 -18.15 16.33
CA ALA A 30 -5.10 -19.00 15.94
C ALA A 30 -5.90 -18.42 14.76
N CYS A 31 -6.06 -17.08 14.70
CA CYS A 31 -6.72 -16.41 13.57
C CYS A 31 -5.91 -16.61 12.28
N ALA A 32 -4.59 -16.43 12.34
CA ALA A 32 -3.70 -16.61 11.19
C ALA A 32 -3.79 -18.02 10.59
N GLU A 33 -3.76 -19.06 11.43
CA GLU A 33 -3.94 -20.45 11.01
C GLU A 33 -5.34 -20.68 10.39
N LEU A 34 -6.38 -20.21 11.07
CA LEU A 34 -7.76 -20.42 10.63
C LEU A 34 -8.08 -19.73 9.31
N VAL A 35 -7.56 -18.54 9.06
CA VAL A 35 -7.81 -17.87 7.77
C VAL A 35 -7.16 -18.61 6.61
N ASP A 36 -6.03 -19.29 6.84
CA ASP A 36 -5.41 -20.15 5.82
C ASP A 36 -6.17 -21.47 5.61
N GLU A 37 -6.79 -22.03 6.69
CA GLU A 37 -7.53 -23.28 6.61
C GLU A 37 -8.94 -23.12 6.02
N VAL A 38 -9.70 -22.12 6.48
CA VAL A 38 -11.12 -21.98 6.17
C VAL A 38 -11.50 -20.66 5.48
N GLY A 39 -10.54 -19.79 5.25
CA GLY A 39 -10.73 -18.46 4.69
C GLY A 39 -11.43 -17.50 5.65
N TYR A 40 -11.53 -16.22 5.23
CA TYR A 40 -12.24 -15.21 6.02
C TYR A 40 -13.73 -15.56 6.25
N GLU A 41 -14.42 -16.07 5.24
CA GLU A 41 -15.85 -16.40 5.37
C GLU A 41 -16.11 -17.54 6.35
N GLY A 42 -15.24 -18.55 6.39
CA GLY A 42 -15.33 -19.68 7.32
C GLY A 42 -14.88 -19.34 8.75
N LEU A 43 -14.16 -18.25 8.95
CA LEU A 43 -13.72 -17.82 10.28
C LEU A 43 -14.91 -17.39 11.13
N THR A 44 -15.01 -17.95 12.36
CA THR A 44 -15.97 -17.55 13.38
C THR A 44 -15.26 -17.30 14.72
N THR A 45 -15.87 -16.46 15.57
CA THR A 45 -15.34 -16.21 16.92
C THR A 45 -15.38 -17.46 17.80
N THR A 46 -16.31 -18.38 17.56
CA THR A 46 -16.37 -19.68 18.26
C THR A 46 -15.16 -20.56 17.87
N LEU A 47 -14.93 -20.72 16.57
CA LEU A 47 -13.80 -21.50 16.06
C LEU A 47 -12.45 -20.93 16.55
N LEU A 48 -12.36 -19.60 16.58
CA LEU A 48 -11.19 -18.91 17.12
C LEU A 48 -10.98 -19.21 18.61
N ALA A 49 -12.05 -19.14 19.42
CA ALA A 49 -11.97 -19.41 20.85
C ALA A 49 -11.50 -20.83 21.14
N GLU A 50 -12.00 -21.81 20.37
CA GLU A 50 -11.61 -23.21 20.44
C GLU A 50 -10.14 -23.40 20.07
N ARG A 51 -9.69 -22.87 18.92
CA ARG A 51 -8.31 -22.97 18.45
C ARG A 51 -7.32 -22.26 19.38
N ALA A 52 -7.66 -21.08 19.90
CA ALA A 52 -6.82 -20.33 20.82
C ALA A 52 -6.84 -20.86 22.27
N GLU A 53 -7.66 -21.88 22.55
CA GLU A 53 -7.87 -22.44 23.89
C GLU A 53 -8.27 -21.38 24.92
N VAL A 54 -9.22 -20.52 24.56
CA VAL A 54 -9.76 -19.47 25.43
C VAL A 54 -11.29 -19.55 25.51
N ALA A 55 -11.84 -19.08 26.62
CA ALA A 55 -13.30 -18.93 26.70
C ALA A 55 -13.78 -17.90 25.67
N ILE A 56 -14.93 -18.15 25.02
CA ILE A 56 -15.54 -17.25 24.03
C ILE A 56 -15.75 -15.82 24.60
N GLY A 57 -16.09 -15.69 25.88
CA GLY A 57 -16.19 -14.40 26.56
C GLY A 57 -14.88 -13.63 26.59
N SER A 58 -13.72 -14.34 26.57
CA SER A 58 -12.41 -13.71 26.47
C SER A 58 -12.17 -13.11 25.08
N VAL A 59 -12.69 -13.72 24.02
CA VAL A 59 -12.61 -13.17 22.66
C VAL A 59 -13.38 -11.85 22.61
N TYR A 60 -14.62 -11.84 23.05
CA TYR A 60 -15.45 -10.61 23.05
C TYR A 60 -14.99 -9.51 24.01
N GLN A 61 -14.15 -9.85 24.98
CA GLN A 61 -13.51 -8.88 25.86
C GLN A 61 -12.54 -7.96 25.09
N PHE A 62 -11.84 -8.52 24.08
CA PHE A 62 -10.83 -7.80 23.28
C PHE A 62 -11.34 -7.39 21.91
N PHE A 63 -12.12 -8.25 21.24
CA PHE A 63 -12.57 -8.05 19.87
C PHE A 63 -14.10 -8.05 19.82
N PRO A 64 -14.74 -7.00 19.29
CA PRO A 64 -16.21 -6.94 19.17
C PRO A 64 -16.76 -7.98 18.21
N ASP A 65 -16.02 -8.31 17.15
CA ASP A 65 -16.42 -9.21 16.08
C ASP A 65 -15.21 -9.83 15.36
N LYS A 66 -15.47 -10.69 14.36
CA LYS A 66 -14.41 -11.32 13.56
C LYS A 66 -13.61 -10.32 12.72
N ARG A 67 -14.24 -9.23 12.27
CA ARG A 67 -13.57 -8.18 11.50
C ARG A 67 -12.48 -7.52 12.32
N ALA A 68 -12.77 -7.16 13.57
CA ALA A 68 -11.78 -6.57 14.47
C ALA A 68 -10.59 -7.50 14.74
N ILE A 69 -10.82 -8.83 14.79
CA ILE A 69 -9.73 -9.79 14.95
C ILE A 69 -8.83 -9.79 13.71
N VAL A 70 -9.43 -9.84 12.53
CA VAL A 70 -8.70 -9.82 11.26
C VAL A 70 -7.96 -8.51 11.09
N GLN A 71 -8.56 -7.37 11.43
CA GLN A 71 -7.89 -6.07 11.42
C GLN A 71 -6.67 -6.04 12.34
N ALA A 72 -6.78 -6.58 13.55
CA ALA A 72 -5.65 -6.66 14.48
C ALA A 72 -4.55 -7.60 13.95
N LEU A 73 -4.90 -8.69 13.29
CA LEU A 73 -3.95 -9.58 12.64
C LEU A 73 -3.22 -8.88 11.49
N THR A 74 -3.96 -8.20 10.61
CA THR A 74 -3.38 -7.45 9.49
C THR A 74 -2.44 -6.35 9.98
N LEU A 75 -2.83 -5.60 11.02
CA LEU A 75 -1.96 -4.60 11.64
C LEU A 75 -0.66 -5.21 12.18
N ARG A 76 -0.76 -6.30 12.96
CA ARG A 76 0.42 -7.03 13.48
C ARG A 76 1.35 -7.48 12.36
N THR A 77 0.77 -7.95 11.27
CA THR A 77 1.52 -8.46 10.12
C THR A 77 2.23 -7.33 9.38
N MET A 78 1.57 -6.19 9.21
CA MET A 78 2.16 -4.98 8.63
C MET A 78 3.31 -4.45 9.50
N GLU A 79 3.11 -4.34 10.81
CA GLU A 79 4.17 -3.95 11.75
C GLU A 79 5.38 -4.90 11.66
N SER A 80 5.12 -6.21 11.56
CA SER A 80 6.19 -7.21 11.37
C SER A 80 6.94 -7.01 10.06
N TYR A 81 6.24 -6.71 8.96
CA TYR A 81 6.85 -6.41 7.67
C TYR A 81 7.76 -5.18 7.76
N LEU A 82 7.27 -4.08 8.30
CA LEU A 82 8.05 -2.85 8.46
C LEU A 82 9.29 -3.05 9.34
N GLN A 83 9.18 -3.81 10.44
CA GLN A 83 10.34 -4.16 11.30
C GLN A 83 11.39 -4.99 10.54
N ARG A 84 10.96 -5.95 9.71
CA ARG A 84 11.87 -6.75 8.88
C ARG A 84 12.54 -5.91 7.81
N LEU A 85 11.82 -4.97 7.20
CA LEU A 85 12.38 -3.99 6.28
C LEU A 85 13.44 -3.13 6.96
N ASP A 86 13.17 -2.59 8.15
CA ASP A 86 14.14 -1.79 8.90
C ASP A 86 15.42 -2.59 9.20
N ALA A 87 15.27 -3.85 9.62
CA ALA A 87 16.40 -4.74 9.86
C ALA A 87 17.20 -5.03 8.57
N ARG A 88 16.49 -5.24 7.45
CA ARG A 88 17.11 -5.49 6.15
C ARG A 88 17.82 -4.26 5.62
N PHE A 89 17.23 -3.08 5.78
CA PHE A 89 17.84 -1.81 5.39
C PHE A 89 19.04 -1.40 6.26
N ALA A 90 19.17 -1.92 7.46
CA ALA A 90 20.36 -1.73 8.29
C ALA A 90 21.57 -2.56 7.83
N SER A 91 21.40 -3.48 6.87
CA SER A 91 22.48 -4.34 6.37
C SER A 91 23.44 -3.61 5.43
N ASP A 92 24.74 -3.90 5.52
CA ASP A 92 25.80 -3.24 4.73
C ASP A 92 25.91 -3.76 3.29
N ASP A 93 25.19 -4.84 2.94
CA ASP A 93 25.22 -5.46 1.61
C ASP A 93 24.37 -4.72 0.56
N LEU A 94 23.54 -3.75 0.97
CA LEU A 94 22.79 -2.89 0.06
C LEU A 94 23.67 -1.73 -0.41
N THR A 95 24.14 -1.80 -1.64
CA THR A 95 25.12 -0.86 -2.21
C THR A 95 24.49 0.19 -3.12
N GLU A 96 23.39 -0.17 -3.79
CA GLU A 96 22.68 0.71 -4.69
C GLU A 96 21.22 0.87 -4.22
N TRP A 97 20.59 1.96 -4.62
CA TRP A 97 19.21 2.25 -4.24
C TRP A 97 18.23 1.13 -4.65
N TRP A 98 18.52 0.45 -5.77
CA TRP A 98 17.70 -0.68 -6.23
C TRP A 98 17.77 -1.86 -5.27
N ASP A 99 18.94 -2.12 -4.65
CA ASP A 99 19.08 -3.21 -3.68
C ASP A 99 18.08 -3.08 -2.53
N GLY A 100 17.78 -1.83 -2.11
CA GLY A 100 16.77 -1.55 -1.10
C GLY A 100 15.35 -1.91 -1.56
N VAL A 101 15.00 -1.56 -2.80
CA VAL A 101 13.68 -1.91 -3.37
C VAL A 101 13.55 -3.42 -3.57
N ASP A 102 14.60 -4.06 -4.12
CA ASP A 102 14.61 -5.52 -4.34
C ASP A 102 14.49 -6.28 -3.01
N ALA A 103 15.21 -5.81 -1.98
CA ALA A 103 15.11 -6.37 -0.63
C ALA A 103 13.68 -6.26 -0.03
N ALA A 104 12.98 -5.16 -0.30
CA ALA A 104 11.60 -4.99 0.14
C ALA A 104 10.65 -5.97 -0.57
N ILE A 105 10.82 -6.15 -1.87
CA ILE A 105 10.06 -7.13 -2.66
C ILE A 105 10.34 -8.55 -2.15
N ASP A 106 11.59 -8.91 -1.93
CA ASP A 106 11.99 -10.24 -1.44
C ASP A 106 11.44 -10.54 -0.04
N GLU A 107 11.46 -9.57 0.86
CA GLU A 107 10.87 -9.74 2.18
C GLU A 107 9.35 -9.94 2.11
N TYR A 108 8.66 -9.22 1.24
CA TYR A 108 7.23 -9.39 1.01
C TYR A 108 6.90 -10.79 0.45
N ILE A 109 7.67 -11.28 -0.53
CA ILE A 109 7.56 -12.64 -1.06
C ILE A 109 7.84 -13.68 0.04
N THR A 110 8.88 -13.45 0.86
CA THR A 110 9.23 -14.33 1.97
C THR A 110 8.08 -14.43 2.98
N MET A 111 7.44 -13.32 3.31
CA MET A 111 6.29 -13.34 4.21
C MET A 111 5.09 -14.09 3.62
N HIS A 112 4.84 -13.98 2.30
CA HIS A 112 3.82 -14.78 1.62
C HIS A 112 4.07 -16.28 1.73
N ARG A 113 5.33 -16.70 1.80
CA ARG A 113 5.75 -18.11 1.91
C ARG A 113 5.75 -18.64 3.34
N THR A 114 6.05 -17.78 4.31
CA THR A 114 6.45 -18.24 5.66
C THR A 114 5.53 -17.77 6.79
N VAL A 115 4.72 -16.73 6.57
CA VAL A 115 3.88 -16.17 7.64
C VAL A 115 2.45 -16.66 7.47
N PRO A 116 1.92 -17.41 8.45
CA PRO A 116 0.54 -17.87 8.42
C PRO A 116 -0.45 -16.71 8.31
N GLY A 117 -1.49 -16.87 7.49
CA GLY A 117 -2.52 -15.87 7.27
C GLY A 117 -2.12 -14.73 6.33
N PHE A 118 -0.82 -14.54 6.06
CA PHE A 118 -0.36 -13.40 5.26
C PHE A 118 -0.90 -13.44 3.82
N ARG A 119 -0.87 -14.61 3.20
CA ARG A 119 -1.35 -14.81 1.82
C ARG A 119 -2.85 -14.65 1.69
N THR A 120 -3.60 -15.06 2.71
CA THR A 120 -5.06 -15.04 2.70
C THR A 120 -5.62 -13.68 3.08
N LEU A 121 -4.89 -12.94 3.91
CA LEU A 121 -5.24 -11.59 4.34
C LEU A 121 -4.38 -10.56 3.59
N HIS A 122 -4.74 -10.29 2.35
CA HIS A 122 -4.09 -9.20 1.62
C HIS A 122 -4.37 -7.86 2.30
N PHE A 123 -3.39 -6.97 2.32
CA PHE A 123 -3.48 -5.65 2.95
C PHE A 123 -4.62 -4.75 2.40
N GLY A 124 -5.37 -5.17 1.38
CA GLY A 124 -6.43 -4.36 0.78
C GLY A 124 -7.80 -5.01 0.62
N ASP A 125 -7.94 -6.34 0.71
CA ASP A 125 -9.16 -7.00 0.22
C ASP A 125 -10.25 -7.23 1.30
N VAL A 126 -9.92 -7.28 2.58
CA VAL A 126 -10.86 -7.68 3.65
C VAL A 126 -11.03 -6.63 4.73
N VAL A 127 -10.15 -5.63 4.77
CA VAL A 127 -10.00 -4.76 5.94
C VAL A 127 -9.88 -3.31 5.53
N ASP A 128 -10.27 -2.42 6.43
CA ASP A 128 -10.10 -0.98 6.30
C ASP A 128 -8.66 -0.63 5.81
N LEU A 129 -8.57 0.05 4.69
CA LEU A 129 -7.31 0.42 4.03
C LEU A 129 -6.41 1.34 4.89
N HIS A 130 -6.97 1.91 5.97
CA HIS A 130 -6.31 2.89 6.81
C HIS A 130 -5.96 2.35 8.21
N LEU A 131 -5.25 1.21 8.27
CA LEU A 131 -4.92 0.58 9.56
C LEU A 131 -3.84 1.30 10.36
N LEU A 132 -2.86 1.88 9.69
CA LEU A 132 -1.72 2.56 10.32
C LEU A 132 -1.83 4.09 10.25
N ASP A 133 -2.47 4.62 9.23
CA ASP A 133 -2.65 6.05 9.01
C ASP A 133 -4.06 6.31 8.47
N GLU A 134 -4.84 7.17 9.11
CA GLU A 134 -6.21 7.54 8.67
C GLU A 134 -6.22 8.27 7.32
N GLN A 135 -5.08 8.81 6.87
CA GLN A 135 -4.94 9.58 5.64
C GLN A 135 -4.32 8.79 4.48
N ARG A 136 -3.76 7.60 4.75
CA ARG A 136 -3.05 6.77 3.78
C ARG A 136 -3.42 5.32 3.94
N ASP A 137 -3.48 4.62 2.81
CA ASP A 137 -3.60 3.18 2.82
C ASP A 137 -2.28 2.50 3.25
N ASN A 138 -2.32 1.21 3.42
CA ASN A 138 -1.17 0.45 3.89
C ASN A 138 0.00 0.45 2.88
N ASN A 139 -0.29 0.50 1.58
CA ASN A 139 0.72 0.58 0.52
C ASN A 139 1.40 1.96 0.51
N GLY A 140 0.66 3.03 0.79
CA GLY A 140 1.22 4.36 1.00
C GLY A 140 2.21 4.43 2.17
N VAL A 141 1.94 3.73 3.28
CA VAL A 141 2.89 3.63 4.40
C VAL A 141 4.18 2.93 3.99
N ILE A 142 4.10 1.86 3.19
CA ILE A 142 5.27 1.17 2.64
C ILE A 142 6.07 2.10 1.70
N ALA A 143 5.38 2.82 0.83
CA ALA A 143 6.00 3.76 -0.09
C ALA A 143 6.75 4.89 0.65
N ASP A 144 6.19 5.43 1.74
CA ASP A 144 6.85 6.43 2.59
C ASP A 144 8.09 5.86 3.29
N GLN A 145 8.03 4.63 3.79
CA GLN A 145 9.18 3.95 4.38
C GLN A 145 10.31 3.80 3.37
N LEU A 146 9.99 3.33 2.15
CA LEU A 146 10.94 3.25 1.05
C LEU A 146 11.51 4.62 0.68
N ALA A 147 10.68 5.65 0.50
CA ALA A 147 11.13 6.99 0.18
C ALA A 147 12.15 7.51 1.20
N ARG A 148 11.86 7.34 2.49
CA ARG A 148 12.75 7.73 3.57
C ARG A 148 14.11 7.03 3.47
N VAL A 149 14.11 5.70 3.34
CA VAL A 149 15.36 4.93 3.26
C VAL A 149 16.16 5.28 2.00
N LEU A 150 15.49 5.39 0.85
CA LEU A 150 16.15 5.74 -0.41
C LEU A 150 16.77 7.14 -0.38
N THR A 151 16.12 8.08 0.29
CA THR A 151 16.66 9.44 0.50
C THR A 151 17.82 9.45 1.49
N GLU A 152 17.64 8.87 2.69
CA GLU A 152 18.62 8.95 3.78
C GLU A 152 19.90 8.15 3.49
N ARG A 153 19.75 6.98 2.85
CA ARG A 153 20.87 6.06 2.64
C ARG A 153 21.53 6.19 1.26
N PHE A 154 20.72 6.40 0.23
CA PHE A 154 21.19 6.41 -1.15
C PHE A 154 21.21 7.80 -1.80
N GLY A 155 20.75 8.83 -1.06
CA GLY A 155 20.82 10.22 -1.51
C GLY A 155 19.86 10.57 -2.64
N LEU A 156 18.75 9.80 -2.83
CA LEU A 156 17.73 10.19 -3.80
C LEU A 156 17.07 11.50 -3.37
N ALA A 157 16.71 12.32 -4.36
CA ALA A 157 16.03 13.59 -4.09
C ALA A 157 14.64 13.32 -3.44
N ASP A 158 14.48 13.80 -2.19
CA ASP A 158 13.19 13.71 -1.49
C ASP A 158 12.16 14.65 -2.12
N GLY A 159 10.90 14.23 -2.11
CA GLY A 159 9.81 15.07 -2.57
C GLY A 159 8.54 14.30 -2.92
N PRO A 160 7.47 15.05 -3.21
CA PRO A 160 6.18 14.44 -3.58
C PRO A 160 6.27 13.52 -4.80
N ARG A 161 7.18 13.81 -5.74
CA ARG A 161 7.40 13.00 -6.94
C ARG A 161 7.97 11.63 -6.60
N LEU A 162 8.98 11.56 -5.73
CA LEU A 162 9.56 10.29 -5.29
C LEU A 162 8.50 9.42 -4.60
N ARG A 163 7.73 10.00 -3.68
CA ARG A 163 6.65 9.27 -2.99
C ARG A 163 5.61 8.74 -3.97
N PHE A 164 5.16 9.55 -4.91
CA PHE A 164 4.18 9.16 -5.92
C PHE A 164 4.66 7.99 -6.81
N ILE A 165 5.92 8.02 -7.29
CA ILE A 165 6.44 6.92 -8.11
C ILE A 165 6.63 5.63 -7.30
N LEU A 166 6.99 5.74 -6.01
CA LEU A 166 7.10 4.58 -5.12
C LEU A 166 5.73 3.99 -4.77
N GLU A 167 4.71 4.82 -4.56
CA GLU A 167 3.34 4.38 -4.35
C GLU A 167 2.83 3.55 -5.54
N ILE A 168 3.01 4.04 -6.78
CA ILE A 168 2.70 3.27 -7.99
C ILE A 168 3.50 1.96 -8.05
N ALA A 169 4.78 1.98 -7.70
CA ALA A 169 5.62 0.80 -7.72
C ALA A 169 5.17 -0.25 -6.69
N VAL A 170 4.80 0.18 -5.49
CA VAL A 170 4.29 -0.70 -4.42
C VAL A 170 2.97 -1.33 -4.83
N GLU A 171 2.02 -0.55 -5.37
CA GLU A 171 0.74 -1.06 -5.87
C GLU A 171 0.94 -2.10 -6.99
N ALA A 172 1.81 -1.80 -7.95
CA ALA A 172 2.10 -2.71 -9.03
C ALA A 172 2.78 -3.99 -8.53
N ALA A 173 3.74 -3.89 -7.61
CA ALA A 173 4.41 -5.03 -6.99
C ALA A 173 3.42 -5.92 -6.24
N ASP A 174 2.55 -5.34 -5.41
CA ASP A 174 1.52 -6.06 -4.67
C ASP A 174 0.59 -6.85 -5.61
N ALA A 175 0.08 -6.21 -6.66
CA ALA A 175 -0.80 -6.86 -7.64
C ALA A 175 -0.12 -8.03 -8.36
N LEU A 176 1.15 -7.88 -8.76
CA LEU A 176 1.90 -8.90 -9.48
C LEU A 176 2.32 -10.06 -8.57
N ILE A 177 2.72 -9.79 -7.34
CA ILE A 177 3.05 -10.82 -6.34
C ILE A 177 1.79 -11.63 -6.01
N LYS A 178 0.66 -10.99 -5.78
CA LYS A 178 -0.65 -11.67 -5.62
C LYS A 178 -0.97 -12.57 -6.81
N LEU A 179 -0.70 -12.11 -8.04
CA LEU A 179 -0.87 -12.95 -9.23
C LEU A 179 0.02 -14.19 -9.19
N ALA A 180 1.28 -14.07 -8.80
CA ALA A 180 2.20 -15.21 -8.69
C ALA A 180 1.68 -16.26 -7.71
N PHE A 181 1.22 -15.84 -6.53
CA PHE A 181 0.69 -16.75 -5.50
C PHE A 181 -0.71 -17.32 -5.83
N ARG A 182 -1.52 -16.64 -6.65
CA ARG A 182 -2.75 -17.23 -7.19
C ARG A 182 -2.49 -18.33 -8.23
N ARG A 183 -1.36 -18.23 -8.95
CA ARG A 183 -0.99 -19.23 -9.96
C ARG A 183 -0.35 -20.47 -9.35
N GLN A 184 0.49 -20.29 -8.34
CA GLN A 184 1.18 -21.37 -7.64
C GLN A 184 1.27 -21.06 -6.14
N PRO A 185 1.05 -22.03 -5.24
CA PRO A 185 1.07 -21.80 -3.79
C PRO A 185 2.38 -21.22 -3.26
N GLU A 186 3.52 -21.57 -3.87
CA GLU A 186 4.86 -21.07 -3.50
C GLU A 186 5.25 -19.79 -4.25
N GLY A 187 4.36 -19.27 -5.11
CA GLY A 187 4.62 -18.19 -6.04
C GLY A 187 5.19 -18.69 -7.37
N ASP A 188 4.60 -18.30 -8.51
CA ASP A 188 5.15 -18.59 -9.83
C ASP A 188 6.40 -17.74 -10.06
N GLU A 189 7.59 -18.34 -10.01
CA GLU A 189 8.88 -17.64 -10.11
C GLU A 189 8.99 -16.78 -11.38
N ARG A 190 8.41 -17.22 -12.50
CA ARG A 190 8.42 -16.44 -13.75
C ARG A 190 7.66 -15.12 -13.60
N VAL A 191 6.54 -15.13 -12.83
CA VAL A 191 5.77 -13.92 -12.55
C VAL A 191 6.52 -13.03 -11.58
N LEU A 192 7.19 -13.61 -10.58
CA LEU A 192 7.99 -12.87 -9.61
C LEU A 192 9.20 -12.19 -10.28
N ASP A 193 9.89 -12.90 -11.18
CA ASP A 193 11.02 -12.34 -11.94
C ASP A 193 10.58 -11.19 -12.86
N GLU A 194 9.48 -11.37 -13.59
CA GLU A 194 8.91 -10.32 -14.44
C GLU A 194 8.41 -9.13 -13.64
N ALA A 195 7.82 -9.35 -12.45
CA ALA A 195 7.40 -8.29 -11.55
C ALA A 195 8.60 -7.44 -11.13
N LYS A 196 9.69 -8.07 -10.67
CA LYS A 196 10.92 -7.36 -10.30
C LYS A 196 11.51 -6.59 -11.49
N ALA A 197 11.60 -7.20 -12.66
CA ALA A 197 12.09 -6.56 -13.87
C ALA A 197 11.27 -5.32 -14.27
N LEU A 198 9.94 -5.43 -14.21
CA LEU A 198 9.01 -4.34 -14.53
C LEU A 198 9.15 -3.18 -13.54
N ILE A 199 9.15 -3.46 -12.25
CA ILE A 199 9.30 -2.43 -11.19
C ILE A 199 10.66 -1.74 -11.31
N ARG A 200 11.72 -2.52 -11.54
CA ARG A 200 13.08 -1.98 -11.75
C ARG A 200 13.14 -1.03 -12.92
N GLU A 201 12.62 -1.42 -14.09
CA GLU A 201 12.62 -0.59 -15.29
C GLU A 201 11.79 0.69 -15.10
N TYR A 202 10.61 0.55 -14.48
CA TYR A 202 9.76 1.70 -14.14
C TYR A 202 10.51 2.69 -13.25
N LEU A 203 11.05 2.23 -12.13
CA LEU A 203 11.71 3.10 -11.15
C LEU A 203 13.00 3.71 -11.72
N HIS A 204 13.83 2.97 -12.45
CA HIS A 204 15.03 3.52 -13.08
C HIS A 204 14.71 4.68 -14.03
N ARG A 205 13.64 4.57 -14.80
CA ARG A 205 13.20 5.64 -15.69
C ARG A 205 12.71 6.85 -14.94
N GLN A 206 11.92 6.64 -13.89
CA GLN A 206 11.30 7.71 -13.12
C GLN A 206 12.32 8.42 -12.21
N VAL A 207 13.23 7.71 -11.58
CA VAL A 207 14.27 8.29 -10.71
C VAL A 207 15.22 9.16 -11.53
N LYS A 208 15.70 8.70 -12.70
CA LYS A 208 16.51 9.52 -13.60
C LYS A 208 15.80 10.80 -14.04
N ALA A 209 14.48 10.74 -14.31
CA ALA A 209 13.71 11.91 -14.66
C ALA A 209 13.52 12.88 -13.48
N ASN A 210 13.46 12.36 -12.25
CA ASN A 210 13.38 13.15 -11.03
C ASN A 210 14.70 13.92 -10.75
N ASP A 211 15.83 13.27 -10.97
CA ASP A 211 17.17 13.86 -10.75
C ASP A 211 17.52 14.91 -11.83
N ALA A 212 16.95 14.80 -13.04
CA ALA A 212 17.16 15.74 -14.12
C ALA A 212 16.48 17.11 -13.94
N GLY A 213 15.62 17.25 -12.92
CA GLY A 213 14.80 18.47 -12.71
C GLY A 213 13.66 18.61 -13.73
N PRO A 214 12.70 19.52 -13.53
CA PRO A 214 11.70 19.84 -14.55
C PRO A 214 12.42 20.36 -15.79
N ALA A 215 12.14 19.74 -16.94
CA ALA A 215 12.59 20.26 -18.22
C ALA A 215 12.15 21.74 -18.30
N ALA A 216 13.10 22.65 -18.56
CA ALA A 216 12.79 24.06 -18.77
C ALA A 216 11.68 24.14 -19.80
N GLU A 217 10.56 24.76 -19.43
CA GLU A 217 9.51 25.10 -20.39
C GLU A 217 10.17 25.85 -21.54
N PRO A 218 9.84 25.57 -22.81
CA PRO A 218 10.34 26.35 -23.89
C PRO A 218 9.97 27.81 -23.62
N ASP A 219 10.95 28.68 -23.60
CA ASP A 219 10.84 30.14 -23.53
C ASP A 219 10.03 30.55 -24.75
N ASP A 220 8.72 30.81 -24.56
CA ASP A 220 7.88 31.46 -25.54
C ASP A 220 8.40 32.88 -25.66
N GLY A 221 9.42 33.03 -26.49
CA GLY A 221 10.02 34.29 -26.84
C GLY A 221 8.97 35.31 -27.20
N ASP A 222 8.85 36.30 -26.37
CA ASP A 222 8.11 37.53 -26.55
C ASP A 222 8.54 38.19 -27.90
N ASP A 223 7.78 37.89 -28.97
CA ASP A 223 7.87 38.60 -30.23
C ASP A 223 7.00 39.89 -30.18
N SER A 224 7.47 40.86 -29.42
CA SER A 224 6.95 42.22 -29.46
C SER A 224 7.59 42.98 -30.62
N GLY A 225 7.06 42.78 -31.82
CA GLY A 225 7.39 43.48 -33.05
C GLY A 225 6.26 44.40 -33.54
N SER A 226 6.27 45.60 -33.07
CA SER A 226 6.05 46.90 -33.74
C SER A 226 5.09 47.01 -34.95
N SER A 227 4.08 47.84 -34.73
CA SER A 227 3.57 48.91 -35.62
C SER A 227 3.06 48.60 -37.02
N GLY A 228 1.81 48.96 -37.26
CA GLY A 228 1.25 49.19 -38.60
C GLY A 228 -0.24 49.55 -38.59
N GLU A 229 -0.53 50.87 -38.60
CA GLU A 229 -1.81 51.46 -38.84
C GLU A 229 -2.46 50.98 -40.16
N GLY A 230 -3.79 50.87 -40.16
CA GLY A 230 -4.52 50.71 -41.42
C GLY A 230 -6.02 50.43 -41.24
N ALA A 231 -6.77 51.44 -41.42
CA ALA A 231 -8.22 51.61 -41.28
C ALA A 231 -9.08 50.63 -42.13
N ASN A 232 -10.24 50.43 -41.64
CA ASN A 232 -11.55 50.65 -42.26
C ASN A 232 -12.35 49.44 -42.80
N THR A 233 -13.60 49.48 -42.36
CA THR A 233 -14.90 49.19 -42.96
C THR A 233 -15.41 47.76 -43.13
N ASP A 234 -16.52 47.64 -42.43
CA ASP A 234 -17.83 47.13 -42.88
C ASP A 234 -18.04 45.65 -43.24
N GLY A 235 -18.99 45.11 -42.53
CA GLY A 235 -20.09 44.48 -43.23
C GLY A 235 -20.47 43.05 -42.78
N HIS A 236 -21.52 43.00 -42.01
CA HIS A 236 -22.70 42.15 -42.19
C HIS A 236 -22.60 40.63 -41.91
N ALA A 237 -23.23 40.23 -40.84
CA ALA A 237 -24.49 39.45 -40.79
C ALA A 237 -24.47 37.98 -41.22
N GLY A 238 -25.09 37.21 -40.37
CA GLY A 238 -25.83 35.98 -40.71
C GLY A 238 -25.35 34.75 -39.98
N ALA A 239 -25.90 34.47 -38.89
CA ALA A 239 -27.07 33.64 -38.62
C ALA A 239 -26.88 32.15 -38.86
N SER A 240 -27.10 31.46 -37.81
CA SER A 240 -28.09 30.39 -37.62
C SER A 240 -27.59 28.94 -37.76
N ALA A 241 -27.58 28.30 -36.67
CA ALA A 241 -28.54 27.28 -36.19
C ALA A 241 -28.32 25.86 -36.59
N ALA A 242 -28.46 25.08 -35.63
CA ALA A 242 -29.19 23.83 -35.35
C ALA A 242 -28.35 22.58 -35.46
N ALA A 243 -28.11 21.84 -34.38
CA ALA A 243 -29.02 20.92 -33.66
C ALA A 243 -29.53 19.75 -34.52
N VAL A 244 -29.28 18.54 -33.99
CA VAL A 244 -30.08 17.29 -33.97
C VAL A 244 -29.14 16.20 -33.50
N ALA A 245 -29.18 15.63 -32.33
CA ALA A 245 -30.13 14.78 -31.64
C ALA A 245 -30.31 13.37 -32.23
N ALA A 246 -30.08 12.38 -31.37
CA ALA A 246 -30.72 11.08 -31.21
C ALA A 246 -30.47 10.05 -32.32
N ASP A 247 -30.37 8.79 -32.11
CA ASP A 247 -31.02 7.82 -31.22
C ASP A 247 -30.45 6.42 -31.46
N ALA A 248 -30.58 5.61 -30.43
CA ALA A 248 -30.86 4.17 -30.45
C ALA A 248 -29.85 3.12 -30.98
N GLY A 249 -29.62 2.18 -30.13
CA GLY A 249 -29.18 0.85 -30.37
C GLY A 249 -28.59 0.22 -29.10
#